data_3bc7d35f8d2e51bd77db1e606b3aabbf
#
_entry.id   3bc7d35f8d2e51bd77db1e606b3aabbf
#
_cell.length_a   1.000
_cell.length_b   1.000
_cell.length_c   1.000
_cell.angle_alpha   90.00
_cell.angle_beta   90.00
_cell.angle_gamma   90.00
#
_symmetry.space_group_name_H-M   'P 1'
#
loop_
_entity.id
_entity.type
_entity.pdbx_description
1 polymer ?
#
loop_
_entity_poly.entity_id
_entity_poly.type
_entity_poly.pdbx_seq_one_letter_code
_entity_poly.pdbx_strand_id
1 'polypeptide(L)'
;PVKKPWDETRVPGGSSGGSAAAVAARLCAAATGTDTGGSIRQPAALCGLTGLKPTYGRVSRWGMIAFASSLDQAGPMTRTAEDAALLLQAMAGFDPRDSTSAPEPVPDYLTGIGNDLNGLRIGLPKEYFGEGLDASVAASVEAAVDAYRRLGAEIRNISLPNSPLSVPTYYVVAPAECSSNLARFDGVRYGHRCQDPRDLTDLYTRSRAEGFGAEVKRRIMIGTYVLSAGYYDAYYLKAQKLRHLISDDFRRAFEQVDLILGPTSPTTAFQLGAKADDPVAMYLNDIYTIATNLAGLPGLSLPVAPAAGLPVGLQLIGDYFQEARLLNAAHQLQQATDWHLATPPGFD
;
A
#
# COMPACT_ATOMS: atom_id res chain seq x y z
N PRO A 1 -11.83 14.07 -10.49
CA PRO A 1 -10.65 13.23 -10.31
C PRO A 1 -9.46 14.07 -9.86
N VAL A 2 -8.60 13.49 -8.99
CA VAL A 2 -7.34 14.10 -8.62
C VAL A 2 -6.40 14.02 -9.82
N LYS A 3 -5.74 15.13 -10.15
CA LYS A 3 -4.76 15.20 -11.23
C LYS A 3 -3.36 14.87 -10.69
N LYS A 4 -2.56 14.19 -11.50
CA LYS A 4 -1.17 13.87 -11.19
C LYS A 4 -0.29 15.07 -11.52
N PRO A 5 0.53 15.61 -10.58
CA PRO A 5 1.37 16.80 -10.83
C PRO A 5 2.40 16.61 -11.95
N TRP A 6 2.91 15.40 -12.16
CA TRP A 6 3.88 15.08 -13.22
C TRP A 6 3.28 15.09 -14.64
N ASP A 7 1.99 14.78 -14.76
CA ASP A 7 1.26 14.75 -16.03
C ASP A 7 -0.25 14.69 -15.71
N GLU A 8 -0.95 15.79 -15.92
CA GLU A 8 -2.37 15.94 -15.58
C GLU A 8 -3.31 15.02 -16.37
N THR A 9 -2.82 14.38 -17.43
CA THR A 9 -3.58 13.39 -18.20
C THR A 9 -3.53 11.99 -17.61
N ARG A 10 -2.70 11.77 -16.57
CA ARG A 10 -2.46 10.47 -15.94
C ARG A 10 -2.98 10.42 -14.51
N VAL A 11 -3.16 9.19 -14.03
CA VAL A 11 -3.61 8.93 -12.66
C VAL A 11 -2.49 9.20 -11.64
N PRO A 12 -2.77 9.77 -10.47
CA PRO A 12 -1.82 9.86 -9.36
C PRO A 12 -1.67 8.54 -8.58
N GLY A 13 -2.47 7.51 -8.96
CA GLY A 13 -2.65 6.32 -8.14
C GLY A 13 -3.70 6.50 -7.06
N GLY A 14 -3.88 5.46 -6.22
CA GLY A 14 -4.90 5.44 -5.17
C GLY A 14 -4.75 4.30 -4.16
N SER A 15 -5.58 4.37 -3.12
CA SER A 15 -6.65 5.36 -2.88
C SER A 15 -6.18 6.67 -2.25
N SER A 16 -4.96 6.75 -1.67
CA SER A 16 -4.40 8.00 -1.11
C SER A 16 -3.84 8.96 -2.18
N GLY A 17 -4.43 8.98 -3.38
CA GLY A 17 -3.97 9.78 -4.52
C GLY A 17 -4.02 11.29 -4.28
N GLY A 18 -4.97 11.78 -3.47
CA GLY A 18 -5.04 13.19 -3.07
C GLY A 18 -3.85 13.60 -2.20
N SER A 19 -3.52 12.80 -1.20
CA SER A 19 -2.34 12.99 -0.34
C SER A 19 -1.05 12.97 -1.17
N ALA A 20 -0.90 11.97 -2.07
CA ALA A 20 0.26 11.87 -2.95
C ALA A 20 0.40 13.09 -3.87
N ALA A 21 -0.69 13.50 -4.52
CA ALA A 21 -0.65 14.66 -5.40
C ALA A 21 -0.32 15.97 -4.65
N ALA A 22 -0.86 16.15 -3.44
CA ALA A 22 -0.59 17.33 -2.63
C ALA A 22 0.88 17.44 -2.20
N VAL A 23 1.48 16.34 -1.74
CA VAL A 23 2.90 16.31 -1.34
C VAL A 23 3.81 16.48 -2.57
N ALA A 24 3.52 15.79 -3.68
CA ALA A 24 4.29 15.90 -4.92
C ALA A 24 4.23 17.32 -5.51
N ALA A 25 3.08 17.99 -5.44
CA ALA A 25 2.89 19.38 -5.86
C ALA A 25 3.41 20.39 -4.82
N ARG A 26 4.07 19.95 -3.74
CA ARG A 26 4.58 20.82 -2.66
C ARG A 26 3.53 21.70 -1.98
N LEU A 27 2.25 21.31 -2.03
CA LEU A 27 1.16 22.01 -1.32
C LEU A 27 1.21 21.78 0.19
N CYS A 28 1.90 20.72 0.62
CA CYS A 28 2.20 20.41 2.02
C CYS A 28 3.54 19.66 2.11
N ALA A 29 4.19 19.74 3.28
CA ALA A 29 5.48 19.08 3.52
C ALA A 29 5.35 17.56 3.58
N ALA A 30 4.27 17.07 4.16
CA ALA A 30 3.94 15.66 4.34
C ALA A 30 2.42 15.47 4.39
N ALA A 31 1.97 14.24 4.20
CA ALA A 31 0.58 13.86 4.38
C ALA A 31 0.48 12.46 5.00
N THR A 32 -0.68 12.14 5.55
CA THR A 32 -1.03 10.77 5.93
C THR A 32 -1.83 10.12 4.82
N GLY A 33 -1.72 8.79 4.74
CA GLY A 33 -2.54 7.95 3.88
C GLY A 33 -3.03 6.73 4.61
N THR A 34 -3.85 5.91 3.95
CA THR A 34 -4.23 4.58 4.41
C THR A 34 -3.90 3.55 3.35
N ASP A 35 -3.52 2.35 3.78
CA ASP A 35 -3.05 1.28 2.90
C ASP A 35 -3.69 -0.05 3.32
N THR A 36 -4.57 -0.55 2.49
CA THR A 36 -5.26 -1.83 2.66
C THR A 36 -4.74 -2.88 1.68
N GLY A 37 -4.28 -2.46 0.51
CA GLY A 37 -3.71 -3.33 -0.53
C GLY A 37 -2.59 -2.68 -1.35
N GLY A 38 -2.11 -1.49 -0.92
CA GLY A 38 -1.11 -0.71 -1.63
C GLY A 38 -1.43 0.79 -1.66
N SER A 39 -2.49 1.22 -0.99
CA SER A 39 -3.07 2.56 -1.18
C SER A 39 -2.26 3.74 -0.59
N ILE A 40 -1.13 3.51 0.05
CA ILE A 40 -0.05 4.48 0.33
C ILE A 40 1.06 4.30 -0.70
N ARG A 41 1.55 3.07 -0.86
CA ARG A 41 2.76 2.74 -1.62
C ARG A 41 2.59 2.96 -3.11
N GLN A 42 1.46 2.54 -3.70
CA GLN A 42 1.19 2.71 -5.12
C GLN A 42 1.10 4.19 -5.53
N PRO A 43 0.28 5.06 -4.89
CA PRO A 43 0.27 6.47 -5.25
C PRO A 43 1.59 7.18 -4.93
N ALA A 44 2.35 6.76 -3.91
CA ALA A 44 3.71 7.25 -3.68
C ALA A 44 4.62 6.92 -4.85
N ALA A 45 4.61 5.67 -5.35
CA ALA A 45 5.37 5.24 -6.53
C ALA A 45 5.04 6.06 -7.77
N LEU A 46 3.75 6.26 -8.05
CA LEU A 46 3.30 6.97 -9.25
C LEU A 46 3.51 8.49 -9.17
N CYS A 47 3.66 9.06 -7.96
CA CYS A 47 3.88 10.49 -7.75
C CYS A 47 5.33 10.85 -7.38
N GLY A 48 6.26 9.88 -7.31
CA GLY A 48 7.67 10.13 -6.99
C GLY A 48 7.91 10.49 -5.52
N LEU A 49 7.26 9.78 -4.61
CA LEU A 49 7.30 10.02 -3.17
C LEU A 49 7.76 8.79 -2.39
N THR A 50 8.18 9.03 -1.15
CA THR A 50 8.34 8.00 -0.13
C THR A 50 7.00 7.78 0.58
N GLY A 51 6.49 6.55 0.54
CA GLY A 51 5.25 6.18 1.22
C GLY A 51 5.45 4.90 2.03
N LEU A 52 5.21 4.97 3.34
CA LEU A 52 5.40 3.85 4.26
C LEU A 52 4.06 3.34 4.78
N LYS A 53 3.79 2.07 4.54
CA LYS A 53 2.78 1.30 5.28
C LYS A 53 3.50 0.58 6.43
N PRO A 54 3.30 0.97 7.68
CA PRO A 54 3.94 0.28 8.81
C PRO A 54 3.34 -1.12 9.02
N THR A 55 3.92 -1.87 9.93
CA THR A 55 3.39 -3.15 10.43
C THR A 55 1.95 -2.96 10.90
N TYR A 56 1.10 -3.94 10.59
CA TYR A 56 -0.29 -3.94 11.07
C TYR A 56 -0.33 -3.80 12.59
N GLY A 57 -1.09 -2.80 13.07
CA GLY A 57 -1.19 -2.46 14.48
C GLY A 57 -0.12 -1.51 15.03
N ARG A 58 0.90 -1.12 14.25
CA ARG A 58 1.92 -0.15 14.68
C ARG A 58 1.35 1.26 14.88
N VAL A 59 0.37 1.65 14.08
CA VAL A 59 -0.36 2.93 14.17
C VAL A 59 -1.82 2.62 14.48
N SER A 60 -2.40 3.32 15.46
CA SER A 60 -3.81 3.17 15.83
C SER A 60 -4.73 3.50 14.67
N ARG A 61 -5.81 2.73 14.55
CA ARG A 61 -6.89 2.96 13.58
C ARG A 61 -8.07 3.72 14.19
N TRP A 62 -7.96 4.14 15.45
CA TRP A 62 -9.00 4.91 16.11
C TRP A 62 -9.27 6.22 15.34
N GLY A 63 -10.53 6.43 14.94
CA GLY A 63 -10.94 7.56 14.10
C GLY A 63 -10.81 7.33 12.60
N MET A 64 -10.20 6.22 12.14
CA MET A 64 -10.21 5.84 10.73
C MET A 64 -11.55 5.18 10.37
N ILE A 65 -12.05 5.45 9.16
CA ILE A 65 -13.18 4.73 8.59
C ILE A 65 -12.69 3.35 8.13
N ALA A 66 -13.21 2.29 8.77
CA ALA A 66 -12.80 0.93 8.46
C ALA A 66 -13.29 0.50 7.07
N PHE A 67 -12.36 0.02 6.24
CA PHE A 67 -12.65 -0.65 4.98
C PHE A 67 -12.50 -2.18 5.17
N ALA A 68 -11.28 -2.66 5.42
CA ALA A 68 -11.00 -4.08 5.70
C ALA A 68 -10.21 -4.19 7.00
N SER A 69 -10.88 -4.56 8.07
CA SER A 69 -10.38 -4.49 9.46
C SER A 69 -9.09 -5.26 9.70
N SER A 70 -8.85 -6.36 8.96
CA SER A 70 -7.64 -7.17 9.11
C SER A 70 -6.47 -6.70 8.23
N LEU A 71 -6.65 -5.61 7.45
CA LEU A 71 -5.68 -5.14 6.47
C LEU A 71 -5.37 -3.64 6.59
N ASP A 72 -6.35 -2.83 6.99
CA ASP A 72 -6.24 -1.36 7.02
C ASP A 72 -5.10 -0.90 7.93
N GLN A 73 -4.25 0.00 7.41
CA GLN A 73 -3.20 0.63 8.18
C GLN A 73 -2.98 2.07 7.70
N ALA A 74 -2.78 3.02 8.64
CA ALA A 74 -2.35 4.37 8.33
C ALA A 74 -0.83 4.46 8.27
N GLY A 75 -0.31 5.42 7.49
CA GLY A 75 1.12 5.67 7.42
C GLY A 75 1.47 6.99 6.72
N PRO A 76 2.75 7.39 6.76
CA PRO A 76 3.24 8.64 6.19
C PRO A 76 3.43 8.57 4.68
N MET A 77 3.26 9.73 4.04
CA MET A 77 3.62 10.03 2.67
C MET A 77 4.44 11.31 2.65
N THR A 78 5.69 11.25 2.21
CA THR A 78 6.69 12.32 2.31
C THR A 78 7.58 12.33 1.08
N ARG A 79 8.49 13.31 0.99
CA ARG A 79 9.51 13.34 -0.07
C ARG A 79 10.73 12.49 0.26
N THR A 80 11.10 12.43 1.54
CA THR A 80 12.29 11.71 2.01
C THR A 80 11.95 10.60 3.01
N ALA A 81 12.85 9.63 3.16
CA ALA A 81 12.74 8.60 4.18
C ALA A 81 12.90 9.18 5.60
N GLU A 82 13.70 10.22 5.76
CA GLU A 82 13.88 10.92 7.03
C GLU A 82 12.59 11.61 7.48
N ASP A 83 11.90 12.33 6.58
CA ASP A 83 10.58 12.90 6.87
C ASP A 83 9.55 11.81 7.21
N ALA A 84 9.64 10.66 6.53
CA ALA A 84 8.77 9.52 6.85
C ALA A 84 9.04 8.96 8.25
N ALA A 85 10.30 8.92 8.68
CA ALA A 85 10.69 8.53 10.04
C ALA A 85 10.15 9.51 11.09
N LEU A 86 10.30 10.82 10.86
CA LEU A 86 9.75 11.87 11.73
C LEU A 86 8.23 11.75 11.88
N LEU A 87 7.52 11.59 10.77
CA LEU A 87 6.06 11.50 10.81
C LEU A 87 5.60 10.18 11.43
N LEU A 88 6.27 9.05 11.13
CA LEU A 88 5.97 7.77 11.77
C LEU A 88 6.21 7.82 13.28
N GLN A 89 7.27 8.49 13.74
CA GLN A 89 7.56 8.66 15.17
C GLN A 89 6.40 9.32 15.92
N ALA A 90 5.73 10.29 15.27
CA ALA A 90 4.57 10.97 15.84
C ALA A 90 3.27 10.13 15.78
N MET A 91 3.18 9.16 14.82
CA MET A 91 1.98 8.38 14.58
C MET A 91 1.98 7.03 15.31
N ALA A 92 3.15 6.43 15.50
CA ALA A 92 3.30 5.08 16.05
C ALA A 92 3.06 5.04 17.56
N GLY A 93 2.49 3.95 18.05
CA GLY A 93 2.32 3.70 19.47
C GLY A 93 1.07 2.89 19.80
N PHE A 94 1.05 2.37 21.01
CA PHE A 94 -0.09 1.61 21.52
C PHE A 94 -1.27 2.53 21.86
N ASP A 95 -2.44 2.18 21.38
CA ASP A 95 -3.69 2.87 21.69
C ASP A 95 -4.74 1.84 22.18
N PRO A 96 -5.15 1.90 23.46
CA PRO A 96 -6.12 0.93 24.02
C PRO A 96 -7.52 1.06 23.41
N ARG A 97 -7.81 2.10 22.62
CA ARG A 97 -9.08 2.27 21.92
C ARG A 97 -9.14 1.49 20.60
N ASP A 98 -8.01 1.01 20.07
CA ASP A 98 -7.94 0.13 18.93
C ASP A 98 -7.50 -1.26 19.40
N SER A 99 -8.41 -2.23 19.34
CA SER A 99 -8.16 -3.62 19.77
C SER A 99 -7.06 -4.34 18.98
N THR A 100 -6.64 -3.78 17.85
CA THR A 100 -5.57 -4.33 17.00
C THR A 100 -4.25 -3.58 17.14
N SER A 101 -4.22 -2.51 17.94
CA SER A 101 -2.98 -1.78 18.23
C SER A 101 -1.99 -2.68 18.96
N ALA A 102 -0.78 -2.80 18.42
CA ALA A 102 0.25 -3.68 18.96
C ALA A 102 0.95 -3.05 20.17
N PRO A 103 1.08 -3.77 21.31
CA PRO A 103 1.77 -3.26 22.49
C PRO A 103 3.30 -3.36 22.35
N GLU A 104 3.82 -3.20 21.14
CA GLU A 104 5.24 -3.26 20.86
C GLU A 104 5.90 -1.89 21.06
N PRO A 105 7.06 -1.82 21.72
CA PRO A 105 7.80 -0.58 21.87
C PRO A 105 8.06 0.14 20.55
N VAL A 106 7.92 1.45 20.54
CA VAL A 106 8.26 2.29 19.39
C VAL A 106 9.73 2.70 19.54
N PRO A 107 10.63 2.26 18.62
CA PRO A 107 11.99 2.75 18.65
C PRO A 107 12.05 4.22 18.23
N ASP A 108 13.14 4.90 18.53
CA ASP A 108 13.46 6.16 17.86
C ASP A 108 13.87 5.84 16.41
N TYR A 109 12.99 6.13 15.44
CA TYR A 109 13.23 5.84 14.04
C TYR A 109 14.34 6.67 13.40
N LEU A 110 14.78 7.76 14.05
CA LEU A 110 15.92 8.57 13.60
C LEU A 110 17.25 8.02 14.10
N THR A 111 17.23 7.29 15.22
CA THR A 111 18.43 6.61 15.70
C THR A 111 18.78 5.47 14.74
N GLY A 112 19.95 5.58 14.09
CA GLY A 112 20.39 4.60 13.11
C GLY A 112 19.95 4.89 11.68
N ILE A 113 19.18 5.94 11.42
CA ILE A 113 19.04 6.45 10.05
C ILE A 113 20.39 7.01 9.61
N GLY A 114 20.91 6.52 8.47
CA GLY A 114 22.27 6.84 8.03
C GLY A 114 23.33 5.79 8.38
N ASN A 115 22.99 4.72 9.10
CA ASN A 115 23.88 3.58 9.29
C ASN A 115 24.22 2.92 7.95
N ASP A 116 25.47 2.44 7.82
CA ASP A 116 25.89 1.73 6.59
C ASP A 116 25.04 0.46 6.34
N LEU A 117 25.05 -0.01 5.10
CA LEU A 117 24.33 -1.19 4.68
C LEU A 117 25.22 -2.42 4.49
N ASN A 118 26.46 -2.39 4.99
CA ASN A 118 27.39 -3.51 4.87
C ASN A 118 26.81 -4.79 5.47
N GLY A 119 26.72 -5.84 4.66
CA GLY A 119 26.18 -7.12 5.06
C GLY A 119 24.66 -7.20 5.17
N LEU A 120 23.92 -6.12 4.86
CA LEU A 120 22.46 -6.16 4.77
C LEU A 120 22.04 -7.08 3.61
N ARG A 121 21.28 -8.13 3.91
CA ARG A 121 20.82 -9.12 2.94
C ARG A 121 19.48 -8.67 2.35
N ILE A 122 19.47 -8.38 1.04
CA ILE A 122 18.27 -7.97 0.31
C ILE A 122 17.84 -9.08 -0.65
N GLY A 123 16.62 -9.58 -0.49
CA GLY A 123 16.03 -10.63 -1.31
C GLY A 123 15.27 -10.07 -2.53
N LEU A 124 15.53 -10.64 -3.70
CA LEU A 124 14.79 -10.38 -4.92
C LEU A 124 13.89 -11.58 -5.23
N PRO A 125 12.55 -11.47 -5.03
CA PRO A 125 11.63 -12.54 -5.40
C PRO A 125 11.59 -12.70 -6.92
N LYS A 126 11.88 -13.89 -7.43
CA LYS A 126 11.83 -14.16 -8.88
C LYS A 126 10.43 -13.89 -9.47
N GLU A 127 9.38 -14.04 -8.67
CA GLU A 127 7.99 -13.82 -9.06
C GLU A 127 7.65 -12.34 -9.32
N TYR A 128 8.50 -11.40 -8.86
CA TYR A 128 8.30 -9.97 -9.07
C TYR A 128 8.91 -9.44 -10.36
N PHE A 129 9.75 -10.25 -11.03
CA PHE A 129 10.49 -9.88 -12.25
C PHE A 129 10.08 -10.70 -13.47
N GLY A 130 8.86 -11.24 -13.46
CA GLY A 130 8.29 -12.07 -14.52
C GLY A 130 7.46 -11.29 -15.55
N GLU A 131 6.60 -12.04 -16.23
CA GLU A 131 5.65 -11.50 -17.21
C GLU A 131 4.73 -10.43 -16.62
N GLY A 132 4.48 -9.35 -17.36
CA GLY A 132 3.61 -8.24 -16.96
C GLY A 132 4.36 -7.05 -16.33
N LEU A 133 5.64 -7.19 -16.00
CA LEU A 133 6.48 -6.05 -15.59
C LEU A 133 6.99 -5.30 -16.81
N ASP A 134 6.73 -3.99 -16.87
CA ASP A 134 7.25 -3.12 -17.93
C ASP A 134 8.78 -3.07 -17.90
N ALA A 135 9.40 -3.22 -19.08
CA ALA A 135 10.85 -3.27 -19.20
C ALA A 135 11.57 -2.01 -18.69
N SER A 136 10.93 -0.85 -18.82
CA SER A 136 11.50 0.41 -18.31
C SER A 136 11.43 0.50 -16.78
N VAL A 137 10.38 -0.04 -16.18
CA VAL A 137 10.26 -0.17 -14.72
C VAL A 137 11.29 -1.18 -14.21
N ALA A 138 11.45 -2.33 -14.88
CA ALA A 138 12.46 -3.33 -14.54
C ALA A 138 13.87 -2.71 -14.53
N ALA A 139 14.22 -1.96 -15.58
CA ALA A 139 15.51 -1.27 -15.66
C ALA A 139 15.73 -0.25 -14.52
N SER A 140 14.70 0.49 -14.15
CA SER A 140 14.77 1.45 -13.04
C SER A 140 15.00 0.73 -11.69
N VAL A 141 14.36 -0.41 -11.48
CA VAL A 141 14.54 -1.23 -10.28
C VAL A 141 15.93 -1.85 -10.24
N GLU A 142 16.44 -2.34 -11.38
CA GLU A 142 17.80 -2.90 -11.48
C GLU A 142 18.87 -1.83 -11.15
N ALA A 143 18.71 -0.60 -11.62
CA ALA A 143 19.59 0.51 -11.26
C ALA A 143 19.65 0.75 -9.74
N ALA A 144 18.53 0.58 -9.04
CA ALA A 144 18.47 0.68 -7.58
C ALA A 144 19.14 -0.54 -6.90
N VAL A 145 18.96 -1.74 -7.44
CA VAL A 145 19.67 -2.95 -6.97
C VAL A 145 21.17 -2.75 -7.06
N ASP A 146 21.67 -2.18 -8.17
CA ASP A 146 23.09 -1.87 -8.33
C ASP A 146 23.58 -0.79 -7.36
N ALA A 147 22.72 0.18 -7.03
CA ALA A 147 23.06 1.16 -6.00
C ALA A 147 23.18 0.51 -4.61
N TYR A 148 22.29 -0.40 -4.25
CA TYR A 148 22.39 -1.16 -3.00
C TYR A 148 23.64 -2.04 -2.93
N ARG A 149 24.04 -2.69 -4.04
CA ARG A 149 25.32 -3.42 -4.12
C ARG A 149 26.52 -2.51 -3.83
N ARG A 150 26.54 -1.31 -4.42
CA ARG A 150 27.60 -0.31 -4.15
C ARG A 150 27.62 0.19 -2.71
N LEU A 151 26.46 0.20 -2.05
CA LEU A 151 26.31 0.55 -0.63
C LEU A 151 26.69 -0.62 0.33
N GLY A 152 27.14 -1.76 -0.20
CA GLY A 152 27.61 -2.91 0.58
C GLY A 152 26.53 -3.94 0.93
N ALA A 153 25.32 -3.82 0.39
CA ALA A 153 24.28 -4.82 0.60
C ALA A 153 24.53 -6.09 -0.22
N GLU A 154 24.19 -7.24 0.36
CA GLU A 154 24.20 -8.54 -0.31
C GLU A 154 22.85 -8.78 -0.99
N ILE A 155 22.88 -8.95 -2.32
CA ILE A 155 21.67 -9.24 -3.09
C ILE A 155 21.51 -10.75 -3.25
N ARG A 156 20.35 -11.29 -2.86
CA ARG A 156 20.03 -12.72 -2.89
C ARG A 156 18.75 -12.97 -3.69
N ASN A 157 18.76 -13.99 -4.54
CA ASN A 157 17.53 -14.46 -5.18
C ASN A 157 16.72 -15.29 -4.19
N ILE A 158 15.43 -14.98 -4.07
CA ILE A 158 14.47 -15.69 -3.22
C ILE A 158 13.23 -16.07 -4.03
N SER A 159 12.32 -16.82 -3.42
CA SER A 159 11.03 -17.17 -4.03
C SER A 159 9.89 -16.92 -3.05
N LEU A 160 8.79 -16.36 -3.56
CA LEU A 160 7.50 -16.20 -2.89
C LEU A 160 6.42 -16.93 -3.71
N PRO A 161 6.42 -18.27 -3.73
CA PRO A 161 5.69 -19.08 -4.70
C PRO A 161 4.16 -18.90 -4.64
N ASN A 162 3.62 -18.45 -3.51
CA ASN A 162 2.19 -18.18 -3.36
C ASN A 162 1.80 -16.72 -3.69
N SER A 163 2.75 -15.85 -4.08
CA SER A 163 2.43 -14.45 -4.40
C SER A 163 1.42 -14.28 -5.55
N PRO A 164 1.34 -15.15 -6.58
CA PRO A 164 0.29 -15.07 -7.59
C PRO A 164 -1.14 -15.25 -7.04
N LEU A 165 -1.28 -15.84 -5.85
CA LEU A 165 -2.56 -16.01 -5.17
C LEU A 165 -3.01 -14.77 -4.39
N SER A 166 -2.16 -13.72 -4.29
CA SER A 166 -2.43 -12.55 -3.46
C SER A 166 -3.61 -11.73 -3.94
N VAL A 167 -3.68 -11.45 -5.26
CA VAL A 167 -4.78 -10.68 -5.84
C VAL A 167 -6.13 -11.38 -5.63
N PRO A 168 -6.33 -12.65 -6.04
CA PRO A 168 -7.62 -13.31 -5.81
C PRO A 168 -7.96 -13.46 -4.32
N THR A 169 -6.98 -13.71 -3.45
CA THR A 169 -7.20 -13.78 -1.99
C THR A 169 -7.69 -12.45 -1.43
N TYR A 170 -7.04 -11.35 -1.80
CA TYR A 170 -7.41 -10.01 -1.36
C TYR A 170 -8.84 -9.63 -1.80
N TYR A 171 -9.21 -9.93 -3.06
CA TYR A 171 -10.53 -9.59 -3.60
C TYR A 171 -11.67 -10.50 -3.09
N VAL A 172 -11.36 -11.47 -2.25
CA VAL A 172 -12.34 -12.16 -1.40
C VAL A 172 -12.37 -11.54 0.00
N VAL A 173 -11.20 -11.42 0.65
CA VAL A 173 -11.10 -10.97 2.06
C VAL A 173 -11.54 -9.51 2.22
N ALA A 174 -10.99 -8.60 1.42
CA ALA A 174 -11.27 -7.17 1.58
C ALA A 174 -12.74 -6.80 1.31
N PRO A 175 -13.42 -7.27 0.24
CA PRO A 175 -14.85 -7.05 0.07
C PRO A 175 -15.71 -7.68 1.17
N ALA A 176 -15.35 -8.88 1.67
CA ALA A 176 -16.07 -9.52 2.78
C ALA A 176 -16.06 -8.63 4.02
N GLU A 177 -14.89 -8.15 4.44
CA GLU A 177 -14.74 -7.25 5.57
C GLU A 177 -15.38 -5.89 5.32
N CYS A 178 -15.25 -5.34 4.10
CA CYS A 178 -15.89 -4.10 3.66
C CYS A 178 -17.42 -4.17 3.81
N SER A 179 -18.05 -5.25 3.39
CA SER A 179 -19.50 -5.42 3.50
C SER A 179 -19.97 -5.36 4.95
N SER A 180 -19.21 -5.94 5.88
CA SER A 180 -19.50 -5.89 7.31
C SER A 180 -19.25 -4.50 7.90
N ASN A 181 -18.10 -3.89 7.59
CA ASN A 181 -17.71 -2.59 8.12
C ASN A 181 -18.62 -1.46 7.67
N LEU A 182 -19.00 -1.44 6.40
CA LEU A 182 -19.86 -0.41 5.84
C LEU A 182 -21.36 -0.65 6.10
N ALA A 183 -21.74 -1.78 6.70
CA ALA A 183 -23.11 -2.03 7.14
C ALA A 183 -23.62 -0.99 8.14
N ARG A 184 -22.73 -0.40 8.93
CA ARG A 184 -23.07 0.61 9.95
C ARG A 184 -23.39 2.00 9.41
N PHE A 185 -23.10 2.26 8.12
CA PHE A 185 -23.48 3.50 7.42
C PHE A 185 -24.90 3.36 6.85
N ASP A 186 -25.89 3.49 7.69
CA ASP A 186 -27.28 3.18 7.44
C ASP A 186 -28.20 4.43 7.32
N GLY A 187 -27.65 5.63 7.55
CA GLY A 187 -28.40 6.88 7.55
C GLY A 187 -29.21 7.14 8.82
N VAL A 188 -29.12 6.25 9.83
CA VAL A 188 -29.77 6.41 11.13
C VAL A 188 -28.82 6.98 12.16
N ARG A 189 -27.69 6.32 12.40
CA ARG A 189 -26.69 6.76 13.37
C ARG A 189 -25.75 7.80 12.77
N TYR A 190 -25.27 7.55 11.54
CA TYR A 190 -24.38 8.42 10.79
C TYR A 190 -24.36 8.04 9.30
N GLY A 191 -23.66 8.82 8.51
CA GLY A 191 -23.61 8.70 7.06
C GLY A 191 -24.73 9.50 6.38
N HIS A 192 -24.84 9.35 5.06
CA HIS A 192 -25.89 9.98 4.27
C HIS A 192 -27.27 9.45 4.67
N ARG A 193 -28.24 10.35 4.82
CA ARG A 193 -29.65 10.02 5.05
C ARG A 193 -30.49 10.57 3.91
N CYS A 194 -31.29 9.71 3.29
CA CYS A 194 -32.20 10.13 2.22
C CYS A 194 -33.30 11.08 2.75
N GLN A 195 -33.79 11.96 1.88
CA GLN A 195 -34.88 12.87 2.18
C GLN A 195 -36.25 12.14 2.09
N ASP A 196 -37.15 12.45 3.00
CA ASP A 196 -38.55 11.99 3.00
C ASP A 196 -38.74 10.49 2.71
N PRO A 197 -38.18 9.59 3.56
CA PRO A 197 -38.37 8.15 3.40
C PRO A 197 -39.82 7.76 3.66
N ARG A 198 -40.37 6.87 2.83
CA ARG A 198 -41.75 6.37 2.95
C ARG A 198 -41.96 5.45 4.15
N ASP A 199 -40.92 4.66 4.45
CA ASP A 199 -40.88 3.71 5.56
C ASP A 199 -39.42 3.39 5.94
N LEU A 200 -39.22 2.50 6.92
CA LEU A 200 -37.90 2.15 7.41
C LEU A 200 -37.05 1.42 6.33
N THR A 201 -37.65 0.58 5.51
CA THR A 201 -36.97 -0.13 4.42
C THR A 201 -36.50 0.85 3.35
N ASP A 202 -37.36 1.80 2.98
CA ASP A 202 -37.01 2.86 2.03
C ASP A 202 -35.90 3.76 2.59
N LEU A 203 -35.91 4.08 3.90
CA LEU A 203 -34.84 4.82 4.56
C LEU A 203 -33.50 4.14 4.38
N TYR A 204 -33.38 2.87 4.74
CA TYR A 204 -32.10 2.13 4.62
C TYR A 204 -31.68 1.96 3.16
N THR A 205 -32.60 1.55 2.31
CA THR A 205 -32.29 1.25 0.90
C THR A 205 -31.81 2.49 0.16
N ARG A 206 -32.55 3.60 0.28
CA ARG A 206 -32.21 4.85 -0.41
C ARG A 206 -30.99 5.52 0.20
N SER A 207 -30.87 5.60 1.53
CA SER A 207 -29.70 6.20 2.18
C SER A 207 -28.39 5.51 1.73
N ARG A 208 -28.39 4.18 1.67
CA ARG A 208 -27.22 3.41 1.22
C ARG A 208 -27.00 3.52 -0.29
N ALA A 209 -28.07 3.49 -1.09
CA ALA A 209 -27.97 3.62 -2.54
C ALA A 209 -27.47 5.00 -2.99
N GLU A 210 -27.91 6.06 -2.31
CA GLU A 210 -27.51 7.44 -2.58
C GLU A 210 -26.14 7.77 -1.99
N GLY A 211 -25.80 7.24 -0.80
CA GLY A 211 -24.59 7.57 -0.05
C GLY A 211 -23.33 6.88 -0.53
N PHE A 212 -23.44 5.69 -1.14
CA PHE A 212 -22.28 4.94 -1.63
C PHE A 212 -22.10 5.08 -3.14
N GLY A 213 -20.85 5.34 -3.56
CA GLY A 213 -20.45 5.32 -4.97
C GLY A 213 -20.51 3.91 -5.58
N ALA A 214 -20.43 3.84 -6.91
CA ALA A 214 -20.60 2.60 -7.65
C ALA A 214 -19.59 1.50 -7.26
N GLU A 215 -18.31 1.85 -7.09
CA GLU A 215 -17.27 0.89 -6.70
C GLU A 215 -17.49 0.35 -5.29
N VAL A 216 -17.85 1.20 -4.35
CA VAL A 216 -18.13 0.77 -2.96
C VAL A 216 -19.33 -0.19 -2.94
N LYS A 217 -20.39 0.12 -3.68
CA LYS A 217 -21.57 -0.75 -3.82
C LYS A 217 -21.18 -2.11 -4.40
N ARG A 218 -20.35 -2.15 -5.44
CA ARG A 218 -19.83 -3.39 -6.03
C ARG A 218 -19.11 -4.24 -4.99
N ARG A 219 -18.20 -3.66 -4.19
CA ARG A 219 -17.46 -4.37 -3.14
C ARG A 219 -18.36 -4.87 -2.02
N ILE A 220 -19.34 -4.09 -1.59
CA ILE A 220 -20.34 -4.52 -0.61
C ILE A 220 -21.12 -5.74 -1.13
N MET A 221 -21.55 -5.72 -2.40
CA MET A 221 -22.28 -6.84 -3.01
C MET A 221 -21.44 -8.11 -3.10
N ILE A 222 -20.19 -7.98 -3.58
CA ILE A 222 -19.24 -9.11 -3.63
C ILE A 222 -19.01 -9.67 -2.23
N GLY A 223 -18.77 -8.80 -1.25
CA GLY A 223 -18.53 -9.21 0.13
C GLY A 223 -19.72 -9.93 0.74
N THR A 224 -20.92 -9.43 0.53
CA THR A 224 -22.15 -10.07 0.98
C THR A 224 -22.34 -11.45 0.35
N TYR A 225 -22.02 -11.58 -0.95
CA TYR A 225 -22.10 -12.86 -1.66
C TYR A 225 -21.12 -13.89 -1.09
N VAL A 226 -19.85 -13.54 -0.91
CA VAL A 226 -18.83 -14.48 -0.42
C VAL A 226 -19.03 -14.88 1.04
N LEU A 227 -19.77 -14.08 1.83
CA LEU A 227 -20.14 -14.39 3.20
C LEU A 227 -21.48 -15.14 3.33
N SER A 228 -22.23 -15.32 2.24
CA SER A 228 -23.55 -15.97 2.28
C SER A 228 -23.44 -17.48 2.48
N ALA A 229 -24.55 -18.06 2.93
CA ALA A 229 -24.64 -19.50 3.18
C ALA A 229 -24.30 -20.33 1.92
N GLY A 230 -23.45 -21.35 2.09
CA GLY A 230 -22.95 -22.20 1.00
C GLY A 230 -21.71 -21.65 0.29
N TYR A 231 -21.36 -20.35 0.43
CA TYR A 231 -20.18 -19.75 -0.18
C TYR A 231 -19.09 -19.38 0.82
N TYR A 232 -19.42 -19.23 2.09
CA TYR A 232 -18.48 -18.84 3.15
C TYR A 232 -17.27 -19.77 3.20
N ASP A 233 -17.47 -21.09 3.26
CA ASP A 233 -16.38 -22.07 3.32
C ASP A 233 -15.58 -22.11 2.00
N ALA A 234 -16.30 -22.05 0.87
CA ALA A 234 -15.71 -22.17 -0.46
C ALA A 234 -14.84 -20.96 -0.83
N TYR A 235 -15.19 -19.77 -0.35
CA TYR A 235 -14.50 -18.53 -0.70
C TYR A 235 -13.76 -17.93 0.49
N TYR A 236 -14.46 -17.53 1.56
CA TYR A 236 -13.85 -16.77 2.64
C TYR A 236 -12.85 -17.61 3.45
N LEU A 237 -13.23 -18.79 3.90
CA LEU A 237 -12.31 -19.66 4.64
C LEU A 237 -11.15 -20.14 3.77
N LYS A 238 -11.40 -20.42 2.49
CA LYS A 238 -10.33 -20.75 1.55
C LYS A 238 -9.35 -19.58 1.38
N ALA A 239 -9.84 -18.35 1.24
CA ALA A 239 -9.01 -17.17 1.14
C ALA A 239 -8.17 -16.94 2.41
N GLN A 240 -8.71 -17.18 3.60
CA GLN A 240 -7.95 -17.10 4.86
C GLN A 240 -6.82 -18.17 4.92
N LYS A 241 -7.07 -19.39 4.41
CA LYS A 241 -6.01 -20.42 4.31
C LYS A 241 -4.92 -20.01 3.30
N LEU A 242 -5.29 -19.45 2.17
CA LEU A 242 -4.33 -18.95 1.18
C LEU A 242 -3.52 -17.76 1.74
N ARG A 243 -4.17 -16.87 2.50
CA ARG A 243 -3.50 -15.77 3.20
C ARG A 243 -2.40 -16.29 4.13
N HIS A 244 -2.66 -17.39 4.84
CA HIS A 244 -1.66 -18.02 5.70
C HIS A 244 -0.46 -18.54 4.90
N LEU A 245 -0.69 -19.21 3.76
CA LEU A 245 0.39 -19.68 2.88
C LEU A 245 1.24 -18.52 2.33
N ILE A 246 0.60 -17.41 1.95
CA ILE A 246 1.30 -16.19 1.51
C ILE A 246 2.17 -15.63 2.64
N SER A 247 1.65 -15.57 3.86
CA SER A 247 2.41 -15.12 5.03
C SER A 247 3.59 -16.04 5.34
N ASP A 248 3.43 -17.35 5.16
CA ASP A 248 4.49 -18.34 5.35
C ASP A 248 5.63 -18.19 4.34
N ASP A 249 5.36 -17.77 3.12
CA ASP A 249 6.41 -17.48 2.14
C ASP A 249 7.33 -16.35 2.65
N PHE A 250 6.76 -15.27 3.15
CA PHE A 250 7.54 -14.16 3.72
C PHE A 250 8.33 -14.60 4.96
N ARG A 251 7.73 -15.36 5.87
CA ARG A 251 8.42 -15.86 7.06
C ARG A 251 9.66 -16.68 6.70
N ARG A 252 9.55 -17.60 5.71
CA ARG A 252 10.70 -18.39 5.21
C ARG A 252 11.73 -17.52 4.48
N ALA A 253 11.28 -16.50 3.77
CA ALA A 253 12.19 -15.56 3.10
C ALA A 253 13.02 -14.78 4.13
N PHE A 254 12.43 -14.29 5.21
CA PHE A 254 13.13 -13.56 6.27
C PHE A 254 14.09 -14.40 7.11
N GLU A 255 14.05 -15.74 7.03
CA GLU A 255 15.13 -16.59 7.55
C GLU A 255 16.45 -16.40 6.75
N GLN A 256 16.36 -16.00 5.49
CA GLN A 256 17.49 -15.90 4.55
C GLN A 256 17.93 -14.46 4.28
N VAL A 257 17.04 -13.48 4.40
CA VAL A 257 17.26 -12.06 4.06
C VAL A 257 16.70 -11.14 5.12
N ASP A 258 17.17 -9.91 5.15
CA ASP A 258 16.76 -8.89 6.12
C ASP A 258 15.68 -7.95 5.55
N LEU A 259 15.69 -7.74 4.24
CA LEU A 259 14.68 -6.99 3.48
C LEU A 259 14.37 -7.72 2.17
N ILE A 260 13.18 -7.47 1.65
CA ILE A 260 12.76 -7.91 0.32
C ILE A 260 12.56 -6.67 -0.55
N LEU A 261 13.03 -6.73 -1.81
CA LEU A 261 13.00 -5.64 -2.75
C LEU A 261 12.28 -6.05 -4.04
N GLY A 262 11.49 -5.14 -4.59
CA GLY A 262 10.84 -5.32 -5.88
C GLY A 262 10.23 -4.02 -6.41
N PRO A 263 9.59 -4.05 -7.57
CA PRO A 263 8.81 -2.90 -8.05
C PRO A 263 7.59 -2.66 -7.17
N THR A 264 7.16 -1.40 -7.03
CA THR A 264 5.90 -1.08 -6.35
C THR A 264 4.69 -1.28 -7.26
N SER A 265 4.82 -0.93 -8.54
CA SER A 265 3.79 -1.05 -9.56
C SER A 265 4.38 -1.66 -10.84
N PRO A 266 3.62 -2.44 -11.62
CA PRO A 266 4.15 -3.08 -12.84
C PRO A 266 4.43 -2.09 -13.97
N THR A 267 3.82 -0.91 -13.94
CA THR A 267 3.99 0.14 -14.95
C THR A 267 4.13 1.51 -14.30
N THR A 268 4.57 2.50 -15.06
CA THR A 268 4.39 3.91 -14.70
C THR A 268 2.91 4.30 -14.70
N ALA A 269 2.58 5.53 -14.28
CA ALA A 269 1.20 6.01 -14.26
C ALA A 269 0.54 5.91 -15.65
N PHE A 270 -0.64 5.31 -15.70
CA PHE A 270 -1.46 5.18 -16.91
C PHE A 270 -2.40 6.38 -17.10
N GLN A 271 -2.94 6.53 -18.31
CA GLN A 271 -3.85 7.62 -18.67
C GLN A 271 -5.16 7.56 -17.87
N LEU A 272 -5.71 8.73 -17.54
CA LEU A 272 -7.04 8.83 -16.93
C LEU A 272 -8.08 8.13 -17.82
N GLY A 273 -8.89 7.26 -17.23
CA GLY A 273 -9.93 6.50 -17.92
C GLY A 273 -9.47 5.23 -18.63
N ALA A 274 -8.16 5.00 -18.85
CA ALA A 274 -7.67 3.87 -19.63
C ALA A 274 -8.05 2.48 -19.09
N LYS A 275 -8.39 2.35 -17.80
CA LYS A 275 -8.78 1.09 -17.16
C LYS A 275 -10.19 1.18 -16.51
N ALA A 276 -11.01 2.15 -16.92
CA ALA A 276 -12.32 2.36 -16.32
C ALA A 276 -13.28 1.20 -16.56
N ASP A 277 -13.18 0.55 -17.71
CA ASP A 277 -14.06 -0.54 -18.15
C ASP A 277 -13.50 -1.94 -17.87
N ASP A 278 -12.27 -2.03 -17.31
CA ASP A 278 -11.61 -3.29 -16.96
C ASP A 278 -11.18 -3.29 -15.47
N PRO A 279 -12.05 -3.73 -14.55
CA PRO A 279 -11.69 -3.82 -13.13
C PRO A 279 -10.52 -4.76 -12.85
N VAL A 280 -10.33 -5.82 -13.64
CA VAL A 280 -9.23 -6.78 -13.45
C VAL A 280 -7.89 -6.12 -13.79
N ALA A 281 -7.80 -5.41 -14.91
CA ALA A 281 -6.61 -4.65 -15.27
C ALA A 281 -6.29 -3.53 -14.24
N MET A 282 -7.33 -2.95 -13.63
CA MET A 282 -7.13 -2.01 -12.52
C MET A 282 -6.52 -2.71 -11.29
N TYR A 283 -7.03 -3.89 -10.94
CA TYR A 283 -6.59 -4.64 -9.76
C TYR A 283 -5.17 -5.20 -9.90
N LEU A 284 -4.73 -5.52 -11.11
CA LEU A 284 -3.36 -5.99 -11.38
C LEU A 284 -2.28 -4.92 -11.15
N ASN A 285 -2.65 -3.63 -11.00
CA ASN A 285 -1.66 -2.61 -10.61
C ASN A 285 -1.13 -2.81 -9.18
N ASP A 286 -1.85 -3.53 -8.33
CA ASP A 286 -1.51 -3.77 -6.94
C ASP A 286 -0.84 -5.15 -6.72
N ILE A 287 -0.47 -5.85 -7.80
CA ILE A 287 0.05 -7.21 -7.76
C ILE A 287 1.27 -7.37 -6.84
N TYR A 288 2.11 -6.35 -6.72
CA TYR A 288 3.33 -6.37 -5.89
C TYR A 288 3.10 -5.85 -4.47
N THR A 289 1.99 -5.15 -4.20
CA THR A 289 1.75 -4.52 -2.90
C THR A 289 0.83 -5.32 -2.00
N ILE A 290 -0.13 -6.04 -2.56
CA ILE A 290 -1.20 -6.76 -1.84
C ILE A 290 -0.65 -7.82 -0.88
N ALA A 291 0.35 -8.60 -1.29
CA ALA A 291 0.91 -9.68 -0.48
C ALA A 291 1.43 -9.18 0.87
N THR A 292 2.08 -8.01 0.89
CA THR A 292 2.57 -7.34 2.11
C THR A 292 1.44 -7.03 3.10
N ASN A 293 0.26 -6.59 2.60
CA ASN A 293 -0.91 -6.34 3.43
C ASN A 293 -1.50 -7.64 3.98
N LEU A 294 -1.64 -8.68 3.14
CA LEU A 294 -2.15 -9.98 3.55
C LEU A 294 -1.29 -10.60 4.66
N ALA A 295 0.02 -10.41 4.59
CA ALA A 295 0.96 -10.86 5.60
C ALA A 295 1.06 -9.91 6.82
N GLY A 296 0.50 -8.70 6.78
CA GLY A 296 0.57 -7.73 7.89
C GLY A 296 1.93 -7.03 8.05
N LEU A 297 2.84 -7.21 7.10
CA LEU A 297 4.22 -6.74 7.13
C LEU A 297 4.35 -5.24 6.82
N PRO A 298 5.39 -4.54 7.30
CA PRO A 298 5.70 -3.19 6.86
C PRO A 298 6.24 -3.18 5.44
N GLY A 299 5.85 -2.18 4.66
CA GLY A 299 6.33 -1.97 3.30
C GLY A 299 6.49 -0.50 2.98
N LEU A 300 7.56 -0.14 2.30
CA LEU A 300 7.90 1.22 1.94
C LEU A 300 8.11 1.31 0.43
N SER A 301 7.49 2.29 -0.21
CA SER A 301 7.79 2.67 -1.59
C SER A 301 8.62 3.94 -1.60
N LEU A 302 9.65 3.98 -2.43
CA LEU A 302 10.49 5.18 -2.63
C LEU A 302 10.79 5.36 -4.11
N PRO A 303 11.03 6.61 -4.57
CA PRO A 303 11.34 6.88 -5.96
C PRO A 303 12.72 6.36 -6.35
N VAL A 304 12.80 5.81 -7.55
CA VAL A 304 14.03 5.38 -8.21
C VAL A 304 14.17 6.06 -9.57
N ALA A 305 15.17 5.67 -10.37
CA ALA A 305 15.40 6.24 -11.70
C ALA A 305 14.06 6.34 -12.49
N PRO A 306 13.72 7.51 -13.03
CA PRO A 306 12.47 7.69 -13.75
C PRO A 306 12.47 6.91 -15.07
N ALA A 307 11.30 6.50 -15.53
CA ALA A 307 11.11 5.88 -16.83
C ALA A 307 10.28 6.80 -17.74
N ALA A 308 10.82 7.16 -18.90
CA ALA A 308 10.18 8.07 -19.86
C ALA A 308 9.67 9.39 -19.22
N GLY A 309 10.44 9.95 -18.30
CA GLY A 309 10.10 11.20 -17.59
C GLY A 309 9.02 11.06 -16.50
N LEU A 310 8.58 9.83 -16.20
CA LEU A 310 7.59 9.54 -15.17
C LEU A 310 8.24 8.84 -13.97
N PRO A 311 7.76 9.10 -12.74
CA PRO A 311 8.22 8.42 -11.55
C PRO A 311 8.03 6.90 -11.61
N VAL A 312 9.00 6.20 -11.06
CA VAL A 312 8.97 4.75 -10.77
C VAL A 312 9.21 4.56 -9.28
N GLY A 313 8.44 3.67 -8.66
CA GLY A 313 8.61 3.30 -7.25
C GLY A 313 9.27 1.94 -7.08
N LEU A 314 10.28 1.91 -6.23
CA LEU A 314 10.84 0.70 -5.65
C LEU A 314 10.12 0.38 -4.36
N GLN A 315 9.80 -0.88 -4.12
CA GLN A 315 9.26 -1.33 -2.84
C GLN A 315 10.32 -2.07 -2.03
N LEU A 316 10.44 -1.70 -0.76
CA LEU A 316 11.12 -2.47 0.27
C LEU A 316 10.08 -3.05 1.23
N ILE A 317 10.23 -4.33 1.60
CA ILE A 317 9.39 -5.02 2.58
C ILE A 317 10.30 -5.53 3.70
N GLY A 318 9.93 -5.25 4.95
CA GLY A 318 10.63 -5.71 6.14
C GLY A 318 9.82 -6.77 6.88
N ASP A 319 10.48 -7.46 7.81
CA ASP A 319 9.80 -8.30 8.80
C ASP A 319 9.03 -7.42 9.79
N TYR A 320 8.18 -8.03 10.60
CA TYR A 320 7.34 -7.32 11.58
C TYR A 320 8.16 -6.38 12.45
N PHE A 321 7.69 -5.14 12.55
CA PHE A 321 8.29 -4.08 13.37
C PHE A 321 9.72 -3.66 12.99
N GLN A 322 10.13 -3.95 11.75
CA GLN A 322 11.44 -3.55 11.20
C GLN A 322 11.37 -2.25 10.37
N GLU A 323 10.45 -1.34 10.72
CA GLU A 323 10.31 -0.05 10.01
C GLU A 323 11.61 0.77 10.04
N ALA A 324 12.36 0.73 11.15
CA ALA A 324 13.65 1.43 11.25
C ALA A 324 14.66 0.97 10.20
N ARG A 325 14.72 -0.35 9.92
CA ARG A 325 15.59 -0.92 8.89
C ARG A 325 15.15 -0.51 7.49
N LEU A 326 13.83 -0.48 7.22
CA LEU A 326 13.27 0.01 5.96
C LEU A 326 13.63 1.47 5.71
N LEU A 327 13.44 2.31 6.73
CA LEU A 327 13.72 3.74 6.68
C LEU A 327 15.21 4.01 6.45
N ASN A 328 16.09 3.29 7.15
CA ASN A 328 17.53 3.40 6.95
C ASN A 328 17.94 3.00 5.52
N ALA A 329 17.48 1.86 5.04
CA ALA A 329 17.80 1.41 3.68
C ALA A 329 17.30 2.39 2.61
N ALA A 330 16.10 2.94 2.78
CA ALA A 330 15.55 3.98 1.90
C ALA A 330 16.36 5.28 1.96
N HIS A 331 16.74 5.73 3.16
CA HIS A 331 17.55 6.93 3.37
C HIS A 331 18.92 6.78 2.70
N GLN A 332 19.61 5.66 2.90
CA GLN A 332 20.90 5.40 2.29
C GLN A 332 20.86 5.42 0.74
N LEU A 333 19.81 4.86 0.14
CA LEU A 333 19.60 4.97 -1.31
C LEU A 333 19.39 6.43 -1.73
N GLN A 334 18.62 7.21 -0.98
CA GLN A 334 18.38 8.63 -1.24
C GLN A 334 19.64 9.48 -1.07
N GLN A 335 20.54 9.13 -0.15
CA GLN A 335 21.85 9.79 -0.02
C GLN A 335 22.82 9.45 -1.16
N ALA A 336 22.70 8.25 -1.73
CA ALA A 336 23.56 7.76 -2.81
C ALA A 336 23.06 8.15 -4.21
N THR A 337 21.84 8.71 -4.31
CA THR A 337 21.18 9.07 -5.57
C THR A 337 20.41 10.38 -5.45
N ASP A 338 19.98 10.94 -6.56
CA ASP A 338 19.21 12.19 -6.64
C ASP A 338 17.73 11.96 -7.06
N TRP A 339 17.29 10.73 -7.22
CA TRP A 339 15.99 10.39 -7.78
C TRP A 339 14.79 10.97 -7.01
N HIS A 340 14.92 11.08 -5.69
CA HIS A 340 13.89 11.65 -4.80
C HIS A 340 13.85 13.20 -4.83
N LEU A 341 14.88 13.84 -5.43
CA LEU A 341 14.95 15.29 -5.54
C LEU A 341 14.16 15.81 -6.75
N ALA A 342 13.84 14.92 -7.70
CA ALA A 342 13.09 15.28 -8.89
C ALA A 342 11.72 15.87 -8.54
N THR A 343 11.33 16.93 -9.24
CA THR A 343 10.08 17.65 -9.02
C THR A 343 9.19 17.61 -10.26
N PRO A 344 7.86 17.61 -10.07
CA PRO A 344 6.96 17.77 -11.20
C PRO A 344 7.15 19.12 -11.88
N PRO A 345 6.99 19.22 -13.20
CA PRO A 345 7.11 20.49 -13.93
C PRO A 345 6.18 21.58 -13.36
N GLY A 346 6.75 22.76 -13.06
CA GLY A 346 5.99 23.90 -12.52
C GLY A 346 5.75 23.88 -11.00
N PHE A 347 6.40 22.96 -10.27
CA PHE A 347 6.29 22.85 -8.80
C PHE A 347 7.67 22.90 -8.11
N ASP A 348 8.58 23.69 -8.64
CA ASP A 348 9.96 23.87 -8.12
C ASP A 348 10.03 24.58 -6.76
#